data_e317caf9c51ff10117427199b2b1b8bf
#
_entry.id   e317caf9c51ff10117427199b2b1b8bf
#
_cell.length_a   1.000
_cell.length_b   1.000
_cell.length_c   1.000
_cell.angle_alpha   90.00
_cell.angle_beta   90.00
_cell.angle_gamma   90.00
#
_symmetry.space_group_name_H-M   'P 1'
#
loop_
_entity.id
_entity.type
_entity.pdbx_description
1 polymer ?
#
loop_
_entity_poly.entity_id
_entity_poly.type
_entity_poly.pdbx_seq_one_letter_code
_entity_poly.pdbx_strand_id
1 'polypeptide(L)'
;MESQRTPSSRGEIAPFFVMEVMRAAEERELAGGQVLHLEVGQPSTPAPAGVIEAAHRALDEDVLGYTTAAGTPELRARVARHYDEWYGVEVNPDRLMFTVGASGAFVAAFLAAFDVGDRVVVPSPGYPCYRNALEALGCEVVEMPTTLETRFQPTVELLDRVVADGGPIAGLVLSSPSNPTGTML
;
A
#
# COMPACT_ATOMS: atom_id res chain seq x y z
N MET A 1 25.94 -32.71 9.30
CA MET A 1 25.93 -31.25 9.50
C MET A 1 24.79 -30.72 8.62
N GLU A 2 23.66 -30.41 9.22
CA GLU A 2 22.58 -29.69 8.49
C GLU A 2 23.08 -28.28 8.23
N SER A 3 23.21 -27.94 6.96
CA SER A 3 23.47 -26.57 6.53
C SER A 3 22.23 -25.74 6.85
N GLN A 4 22.24 -25.00 7.94
CA GLN A 4 21.22 -23.99 8.19
C GLN A 4 21.28 -22.96 7.05
N ARG A 5 20.26 -22.96 6.20
CA ARG A 5 20.11 -21.91 5.19
C ARG A 5 19.75 -20.60 5.89
N THR A 6 20.59 -19.60 5.75
CA THR A 6 20.24 -18.24 6.18
C THR A 6 19.16 -17.65 5.25
N PRO A 7 18.24 -16.85 5.77
CA PRO A 7 17.32 -16.06 4.95
C PRO A 7 18.08 -15.19 3.93
N SER A 8 17.42 -14.83 2.84
CA SER A 8 18.01 -13.86 1.89
C SER A 8 18.05 -12.47 2.53
N SER A 9 19.00 -11.62 2.11
CA SER A 9 19.09 -10.23 2.59
C SER A 9 17.80 -9.42 2.37
N ARG A 10 17.01 -9.78 1.34
CA ARG A 10 15.69 -9.19 1.09
C ARG A 10 14.65 -9.53 2.17
N GLY A 11 14.88 -10.56 2.97
CA GLY A 11 14.04 -10.90 4.12
C GLY A 11 14.40 -10.16 5.40
N GLU A 12 15.48 -9.37 5.40
CA GLU A 12 15.96 -8.58 6.54
C GLU A 12 15.36 -7.16 6.61
N ILE A 13 14.23 -6.94 5.92
CA ILE A 13 13.50 -5.66 5.99
C ILE A 13 12.93 -5.43 7.40
N ALA A 14 12.81 -4.14 7.76
CA ALA A 14 12.22 -3.76 9.05
C ALA A 14 10.78 -4.32 9.20
N PRO A 15 10.39 -4.76 10.40
CA PRO A 15 9.03 -5.24 10.62
C PRO A 15 8.01 -4.13 10.36
N PHE A 16 6.80 -4.54 9.96
CA PHE A 16 5.68 -3.63 9.81
C PHE A 16 5.11 -3.33 11.20
N PHE A 17 5.57 -2.26 11.84
CA PHE A 17 5.31 -1.95 13.26
C PHE A 17 3.83 -1.97 13.65
N VAL A 18 2.93 -1.59 12.76
CA VAL A 18 1.48 -1.64 13.02
C VAL A 18 1.03 -3.04 13.39
N MET A 19 1.55 -4.08 12.70
CA MET A 19 1.22 -5.47 13.00
C MET A 19 1.81 -5.93 14.33
N GLU A 20 2.99 -5.43 14.71
CA GLU A 20 3.59 -5.71 16.02
C GLU A 20 2.77 -5.08 17.15
N VAL A 21 2.27 -3.85 16.96
CA VAL A 21 1.41 -3.18 17.94
C VAL A 21 0.07 -3.92 18.07
N MET A 22 -0.54 -4.34 16.95
CA MET A 22 -1.76 -5.16 16.98
C MET A 22 -1.56 -6.46 17.76
N ARG A 23 -0.47 -7.18 17.49
CA ARG A 23 -0.13 -8.41 18.22
C ARG A 23 0.02 -8.16 19.72
N ALA A 24 0.72 -7.11 20.11
CA ALA A 24 0.88 -6.75 21.52
C ALA A 24 -0.46 -6.35 22.18
N ALA A 25 -1.35 -5.69 21.46
CA ALA A 25 -2.69 -5.37 21.91
C ALA A 25 -3.51 -6.64 22.16
N GLU A 26 -3.53 -7.56 21.20
CA GLU A 26 -4.22 -8.85 21.30
C GLU A 26 -3.70 -9.71 22.48
N GLU A 27 -2.36 -9.81 22.64
CA GLU A 27 -1.76 -10.51 23.76
C GLU A 27 -2.21 -9.94 25.12
N ARG A 28 -2.31 -8.61 25.23
CA ARG A 28 -2.80 -7.94 26.43
C ARG A 28 -4.28 -8.23 26.71
N GLU A 29 -5.11 -8.25 25.69
CA GLU A 29 -6.54 -8.59 25.82
C GLU A 29 -6.75 -10.04 26.24
N LEU A 30 -6.01 -10.98 25.60
CA LEU A 30 -6.02 -12.39 25.99
C LEU A 30 -5.59 -12.61 27.43
N ALA A 31 -4.72 -11.75 27.97
CA ALA A 31 -4.34 -11.75 29.38
C ALA A 31 -5.36 -11.05 30.31
N GLY A 32 -6.53 -10.61 29.79
CA GLY A 32 -7.59 -9.95 30.54
C GLY A 32 -7.39 -8.46 30.76
N GLY A 33 -6.43 -7.84 30.06
CA GLY A 33 -6.23 -6.39 30.06
C GLY A 33 -7.18 -5.66 29.13
N GLN A 34 -7.40 -4.37 29.39
CA GLN A 34 -8.16 -3.51 28.49
C GLN A 34 -7.21 -2.78 27.51
N VAL A 35 -7.61 -2.67 26.25
CA VAL A 35 -6.89 -1.97 25.19
C VAL A 35 -7.84 -1.00 24.48
N LEU A 36 -7.35 0.19 24.18
CA LEU A 36 -7.99 1.13 23.25
C LEU A 36 -7.23 1.04 21.93
N HIS A 37 -7.86 0.49 20.90
CA HIS A 37 -7.26 0.27 19.58
C HIS A 37 -7.22 1.57 18.78
N LEU A 38 -6.02 2.09 18.56
CA LEU A 38 -5.73 3.28 17.73
C LEU A 38 -4.65 2.99 16.69
N GLU A 39 -4.16 1.75 16.63
CA GLU A 39 -3.04 1.33 15.78
C GLU A 39 -3.46 1.08 14.33
N VAL A 40 -4.73 0.76 14.08
CA VAL A 40 -5.28 0.50 12.75
C VAL A 40 -6.56 1.27 12.53
N GLY A 41 -6.63 2.01 11.44
CA GLY A 41 -7.85 2.62 10.95
C GLY A 41 -8.61 1.66 10.05
N GLN A 42 -9.68 1.04 10.57
CA GLN A 42 -10.57 0.19 9.78
C GLN A 42 -12.05 0.49 10.08
N PRO A 43 -12.95 0.31 9.10
CA PRO A 43 -14.38 0.42 9.36
C PRO A 43 -14.84 -0.59 10.42
N SER A 44 -15.68 -0.14 11.35
CA SER A 44 -16.29 -1.00 12.40
C SER A 44 -17.61 -1.62 11.95
N THR A 45 -18.12 -1.24 10.79
CA THR A 45 -19.38 -1.73 10.23
C THR A 45 -19.12 -2.91 9.27
N PRO A 46 -20.05 -3.89 9.21
CA PRO A 46 -19.95 -4.98 8.23
C PRO A 46 -20.09 -4.46 6.80
N ALA A 47 -19.80 -5.32 5.82
CA ALA A 47 -20.05 -5.02 4.41
C ALA A 47 -21.54 -4.73 4.18
N PRO A 48 -21.89 -3.89 3.20
CA PRO A 48 -23.30 -3.64 2.84
C PRO A 48 -24.05 -4.95 2.52
N ALA A 49 -25.33 -5.01 2.89
CA ALA A 49 -26.14 -6.23 2.73
C ALA A 49 -26.11 -6.80 1.30
N GLY A 50 -26.21 -5.94 0.28
CA GLY A 50 -26.14 -6.36 -1.12
C GLY A 50 -24.81 -7.00 -1.52
N VAL A 51 -23.71 -6.62 -0.89
CA VAL A 51 -22.38 -7.24 -1.10
C VAL A 51 -22.37 -8.64 -0.50
N ILE A 52 -22.91 -8.79 0.72
CA ILE A 52 -23.01 -10.09 1.41
C ILE A 52 -23.88 -11.06 0.61
N GLU A 53 -25.06 -10.60 0.16
CA GLU A 53 -25.97 -11.38 -0.67
C GLU A 53 -25.34 -11.80 -2.01
N ALA A 54 -24.60 -10.90 -2.66
CA ALA A 54 -23.90 -11.21 -3.89
C ALA A 54 -22.80 -12.26 -3.66
N ALA A 55 -22.06 -12.15 -2.56
CA ALA A 55 -21.05 -13.14 -2.20
C ALA A 55 -21.66 -14.52 -1.94
N HIS A 56 -22.77 -14.60 -1.21
CA HIS A 56 -23.49 -15.87 -1.01
C HIS A 56 -23.95 -16.49 -2.34
N ARG A 57 -24.56 -15.70 -3.23
CA ARG A 57 -24.96 -16.21 -4.54
C ARG A 57 -23.77 -16.72 -5.35
N ALA A 58 -22.65 -15.98 -5.36
CA ALA A 58 -21.46 -16.41 -6.09
C ALA A 58 -20.88 -17.73 -5.55
N LEU A 59 -20.91 -17.94 -4.22
CA LEU A 59 -20.47 -19.19 -3.61
C LEU A 59 -21.37 -20.39 -3.99
N ASP A 60 -22.66 -20.16 -4.18
CA ASP A 60 -23.64 -21.21 -4.49
C ASP A 60 -23.73 -21.50 -6.00
N GLU A 61 -23.57 -20.50 -6.86
CA GLU A 61 -23.91 -20.55 -8.28
C GLU A 61 -22.69 -20.52 -9.21
N ASP A 62 -21.57 -19.87 -8.77
CA ASP A 62 -20.41 -19.69 -9.62
C ASP A 62 -19.36 -20.80 -9.41
N VAL A 63 -18.64 -21.13 -10.47
CA VAL A 63 -17.54 -22.12 -10.41
C VAL A 63 -16.37 -21.66 -9.56
N LEU A 64 -16.20 -20.34 -9.36
CA LEU A 64 -15.09 -19.69 -8.63
C LEU A 64 -13.70 -20.18 -9.08
N GLY A 65 -13.55 -20.40 -10.38
CA GLY A 65 -12.33 -20.90 -10.99
C GLY A 65 -11.30 -19.82 -11.25
N TYR A 66 -10.40 -20.08 -12.19
CA TYR A 66 -9.39 -19.11 -12.60
C TYR A 66 -10.02 -17.89 -13.28
N THR A 67 -9.48 -16.72 -12.97
CA THR A 67 -9.76 -15.47 -13.67
C THR A 67 -8.54 -15.02 -14.49
N THR A 68 -8.71 -14.02 -15.36
CA THR A 68 -7.58 -13.39 -16.03
C THR A 68 -6.70 -12.66 -15.01
N ALA A 69 -5.39 -12.58 -15.29
CA ALA A 69 -4.41 -11.97 -14.38
C ALA A 69 -4.73 -10.51 -13.99
N ALA A 70 -5.36 -9.78 -14.90
CA ALA A 70 -5.75 -8.38 -14.65
C ALA A 70 -7.11 -8.23 -13.93
N GLY A 71 -7.81 -9.32 -13.64
CA GLY A 71 -9.20 -9.33 -13.17
C GLY A 71 -10.20 -9.49 -14.30
N THR A 72 -11.47 -9.79 -13.95
CA THR A 72 -12.49 -10.04 -14.96
C THR A 72 -12.82 -8.79 -15.78
N PRO A 73 -13.15 -8.92 -17.08
CA PRO A 73 -13.50 -7.79 -17.92
C PRO A 73 -14.66 -6.96 -17.34
N GLU A 74 -15.66 -7.62 -16.76
CA GLU A 74 -16.85 -6.99 -16.15
C GLU A 74 -16.47 -6.08 -14.99
N LEU A 75 -15.57 -6.55 -14.11
CA LEU A 75 -15.09 -5.78 -12.97
C LEU A 75 -14.28 -4.57 -13.44
N ARG A 76 -13.39 -4.75 -14.41
CA ARG A 76 -12.60 -3.66 -15.00
C ARG A 76 -13.50 -2.61 -15.64
N ALA A 77 -14.50 -3.03 -16.42
CA ALA A 77 -15.49 -2.14 -17.02
C ALA A 77 -16.32 -1.41 -15.96
N ARG A 78 -16.69 -2.09 -14.85
CA ARG A 78 -17.43 -1.44 -13.75
C ARG A 78 -16.61 -0.36 -13.05
N VAL A 79 -15.30 -0.59 -12.84
CA VAL A 79 -14.43 0.43 -12.25
C VAL A 79 -14.21 1.60 -13.21
N ALA A 80 -13.99 1.35 -14.52
CA ALA A 80 -13.88 2.40 -15.51
C ALA A 80 -15.13 3.30 -15.52
N ARG A 81 -16.32 2.71 -15.46
CA ARG A 81 -17.60 3.45 -15.36
C ARG A 81 -17.68 4.26 -14.06
N HIS A 82 -17.17 3.74 -12.92
CA HIS A 82 -17.14 4.49 -11.67
C HIS A 82 -16.31 5.77 -11.80
N TYR A 83 -15.15 5.70 -12.47
CA TYR A 83 -14.33 6.89 -12.73
C TYR A 83 -15.03 7.92 -13.58
N ASP A 84 -15.75 7.49 -14.60
CA ASP A 84 -16.57 8.38 -15.46
C ASP A 84 -17.71 9.01 -14.66
N GLU A 85 -18.53 8.19 -13.98
CA GLU A 85 -19.70 8.65 -13.23
C GLU A 85 -19.36 9.61 -12.07
N TRP A 86 -18.23 9.40 -11.38
CA TRP A 86 -17.89 10.14 -10.16
C TRP A 86 -16.91 11.28 -10.38
N TYR A 87 -16.03 11.13 -11.37
CA TYR A 87 -14.93 12.07 -11.58
C TYR A 87 -14.92 12.69 -12.98
N GLY A 88 -15.77 12.22 -13.89
CA GLY A 88 -15.76 12.65 -15.28
C GLY A 88 -14.47 12.26 -16.02
N VAL A 89 -13.83 11.18 -15.60
CA VAL A 89 -12.55 10.69 -16.15
C VAL A 89 -12.79 9.40 -16.92
N GLU A 90 -12.55 9.44 -18.22
CA GLU A 90 -12.59 8.25 -19.06
C GLU A 90 -11.33 7.39 -18.82
N VAL A 91 -11.53 6.16 -18.32
CA VAL A 91 -10.47 5.18 -18.08
C VAL A 91 -10.67 3.98 -19.00
N ASN A 92 -9.65 3.64 -19.78
CA ASN A 92 -9.69 2.41 -20.58
C ASN A 92 -9.63 1.18 -19.63
N PRO A 93 -10.64 0.29 -19.65
CA PRO A 93 -10.66 -0.92 -18.81
C PRO A 93 -9.42 -1.81 -18.97
N ASP A 94 -8.77 -1.82 -20.13
CA ASP A 94 -7.56 -2.61 -20.37
C ASP A 94 -6.31 -2.09 -19.67
N ARG A 95 -6.37 -0.88 -19.12
CA ARG A 95 -5.32 -0.29 -18.27
C ARG A 95 -5.55 -0.52 -16.78
N LEU A 96 -6.60 -1.25 -16.41
CA LEU A 96 -6.91 -1.60 -15.02
C LEU A 96 -6.44 -3.01 -14.72
N MET A 97 -5.79 -3.15 -13.57
CA MET A 97 -5.40 -4.45 -13.00
C MET A 97 -5.82 -4.52 -11.54
N PHE A 98 -6.42 -5.64 -11.16
CA PHE A 98 -6.78 -5.94 -9.78
C PHE A 98 -5.72 -6.79 -9.12
N THR A 99 -5.42 -6.50 -7.87
CA THR A 99 -4.40 -7.19 -7.08
C THR A 99 -4.97 -7.60 -5.72
N VAL A 100 -4.25 -8.47 -5.02
CA VAL A 100 -4.57 -8.84 -3.63
C VAL A 100 -4.19 -7.67 -2.72
N GLY A 101 -5.13 -6.74 -2.55
CA GLY A 101 -4.94 -5.51 -1.81
C GLY A 101 -3.99 -4.51 -2.47
N ALA A 102 -3.89 -3.32 -1.88
CA ALA A 102 -2.99 -2.27 -2.34
C ALA A 102 -1.50 -2.67 -2.27
N SER A 103 -1.12 -3.52 -1.31
CA SER A 103 0.27 -4.00 -1.19
C SER A 103 0.72 -4.80 -2.42
N GLY A 104 -0.16 -5.64 -2.98
CA GLY A 104 0.10 -6.33 -4.24
C GLY A 104 0.26 -5.36 -5.42
N ALA A 105 -0.52 -4.28 -5.44
CA ALA A 105 -0.40 -3.23 -6.45
C ALA A 105 0.93 -2.48 -6.34
N PHE A 106 1.40 -2.15 -5.14
CA PHE A 106 2.69 -1.50 -4.94
C PHE A 106 3.84 -2.38 -5.42
N VAL A 107 3.85 -3.67 -5.07
CA VAL A 107 4.88 -4.59 -5.55
C VAL A 107 4.91 -4.64 -7.08
N ALA A 108 3.76 -4.78 -7.73
CA ALA A 108 3.68 -4.81 -9.18
C ALA A 108 4.13 -3.50 -9.84
N ALA A 109 3.68 -2.36 -9.28
CA ALA A 109 4.02 -1.03 -9.80
C ALA A 109 5.51 -0.71 -9.62
N PHE A 110 6.07 -1.02 -8.45
CA PHE A 110 7.49 -0.75 -8.17
C PHE A 110 8.41 -1.66 -8.99
N LEU A 111 8.06 -2.94 -9.17
CA LEU A 111 8.78 -3.83 -10.08
C LEU A 111 8.79 -3.35 -11.54
N ALA A 112 7.71 -2.69 -11.96
CA ALA A 112 7.62 -2.14 -13.31
C ALA A 112 8.35 -0.79 -13.47
N ALA A 113 8.55 -0.05 -12.36
CA ALA A 113 9.08 1.31 -12.39
C ALA A 113 10.55 1.43 -12.00
N PHE A 114 11.07 0.51 -11.17
CA PHE A 114 12.38 0.66 -10.53
C PHE A 114 13.23 -0.60 -10.65
N ASP A 115 14.54 -0.38 -10.80
CA ASP A 115 15.56 -1.41 -10.71
C ASP A 115 16.18 -1.50 -9.30
N VAL A 116 16.92 -2.58 -9.05
CA VAL A 116 17.69 -2.75 -7.81
C VAL A 116 18.74 -1.65 -7.68
N GLY A 117 18.75 -0.97 -6.55
CA GLY A 117 19.65 0.15 -6.27
C GLY A 117 19.10 1.51 -6.68
N ASP A 118 17.94 1.57 -7.32
CA ASP A 118 17.28 2.85 -7.61
C ASP A 118 16.92 3.59 -6.33
N ARG A 119 17.23 4.89 -6.29
CA ARG A 119 16.90 5.78 -5.18
C ARG A 119 15.47 6.28 -5.32
N VAL A 120 14.60 5.89 -4.39
CA VAL A 120 13.18 6.26 -4.39
C VAL A 120 12.83 7.04 -3.14
N VAL A 121 12.31 8.24 -3.31
CA VAL A 121 11.94 9.14 -2.21
C VAL A 121 10.57 8.78 -1.67
N VAL A 122 10.45 8.71 -0.35
CA VAL A 122 9.20 8.48 0.38
C VAL A 122 9.04 9.55 1.45
N PRO A 123 7.96 10.35 1.42
CA PRO A 123 7.68 11.32 2.49
C PRO A 123 7.45 10.62 3.84
N SER A 124 7.96 11.25 4.91
CA SER A 124 7.79 10.79 6.30
C SER A 124 7.19 11.92 7.14
N PRO A 125 6.11 11.71 7.94
CA PRO A 125 5.38 10.45 8.10
C PRO A 125 4.65 10.02 6.84
N GLY A 126 4.56 8.69 6.63
CA GLY A 126 3.92 8.09 5.45
C GLY A 126 3.49 6.65 5.72
N TYR A 127 2.78 6.05 4.76
CA TYR A 127 2.34 4.66 4.89
C TYR A 127 3.54 3.71 4.80
N PRO A 128 3.82 2.91 5.85
CA PRO A 128 5.06 2.12 5.93
C PRO A 128 5.23 1.09 4.81
N CYS A 129 4.14 0.63 4.21
CA CYS A 129 4.17 -0.37 3.14
C CYS A 129 5.00 0.09 1.92
N TYR A 130 5.06 1.40 1.63
CA TYR A 130 5.86 1.91 0.53
C TYR A 130 7.33 1.58 0.74
N ARG A 131 7.88 1.92 1.92
CA ARG A 131 9.25 1.60 2.29
C ARG A 131 9.50 0.10 2.24
N ASN A 132 8.71 -0.69 2.97
CA ASN A 132 8.90 -2.12 3.07
C ASN A 132 8.89 -2.80 1.70
N ALA A 133 7.99 -2.40 0.79
CA ALA A 133 7.94 -2.95 -0.55
C ALA A 133 9.18 -2.56 -1.39
N LEU A 134 9.59 -1.29 -1.35
CA LEU A 134 10.77 -0.81 -2.08
C LEU A 134 12.06 -1.49 -1.58
N GLU A 135 12.26 -1.55 -0.26
CA GLU A 135 13.43 -2.23 0.34
C GLU A 135 13.46 -3.73 -0.02
N ALA A 136 12.32 -4.42 0.05
CA ALA A 136 12.21 -5.82 -0.36
C ALA A 136 12.55 -6.05 -1.83
N LEU A 137 12.29 -5.07 -2.69
CA LEU A 137 12.64 -5.09 -4.11
C LEU A 137 14.10 -4.69 -4.38
N GLY A 138 14.80 -4.21 -3.35
CA GLY A 138 16.22 -3.84 -3.43
C GLY A 138 16.46 -2.39 -3.85
N CYS A 139 15.44 -1.53 -3.79
CA CYS A 139 15.60 -0.09 -3.97
C CYS A 139 16.27 0.55 -2.74
N GLU A 140 16.96 1.66 -2.95
CA GLU A 140 17.41 2.55 -1.89
C GLU A 140 16.27 3.51 -1.52
N VAL A 141 15.69 3.33 -0.33
CA VAL A 141 14.61 4.21 0.14
C VAL A 141 15.20 5.47 0.76
N VAL A 142 14.88 6.62 0.21
CA VAL A 142 15.28 7.93 0.71
C VAL A 142 14.11 8.56 1.44
N GLU A 143 14.16 8.60 2.76
CA GLU A 143 13.15 9.31 3.54
C GLU A 143 13.27 10.82 3.37
N MET A 144 12.13 11.45 3.08
CA MET A 144 12.01 12.90 3.03
C MET A 144 11.15 13.37 4.21
N PRO A 145 11.75 13.84 5.31
CA PRO A 145 11.00 14.34 6.46
C PRO A 145 10.12 15.54 6.07
N THR A 146 8.84 15.43 6.40
CA THR A 146 7.87 16.52 6.25
C THR A 146 7.37 16.97 7.63
N THR A 147 6.95 18.20 7.75
CA THR A 147 6.60 18.82 9.03
C THR A 147 5.20 19.45 8.99
N LEU A 148 4.76 19.94 10.13
CA LEU A 148 3.52 20.73 10.22
C LEU A 148 3.57 21.98 9.34
N GLU A 149 4.73 22.60 9.18
CA GLU A 149 4.91 23.78 8.34
C GLU A 149 4.62 23.50 6.87
N THR A 150 4.98 22.31 6.39
CA THR A 150 4.63 21.83 5.05
C THR A 150 3.29 21.10 5.02
N ARG A 151 2.53 21.11 6.11
CA ARG A 151 1.29 20.33 6.27
C ARG A 151 1.51 18.82 6.04
N PHE A 152 2.67 18.32 6.42
CA PHE A 152 3.10 16.93 6.19
C PHE A 152 3.04 16.50 4.71
N GLN A 153 3.18 17.46 3.80
CA GLN A 153 3.26 17.19 2.36
C GLN A 153 4.65 17.52 1.83
N PRO A 154 5.10 16.83 0.79
CA PRO A 154 6.34 17.16 0.11
C PRO A 154 6.25 18.54 -0.57
N THR A 155 7.39 19.23 -0.63
CA THR A 155 7.53 20.46 -1.41
C THR A 155 8.70 20.33 -2.37
N VAL A 156 8.74 21.20 -3.37
CA VAL A 156 9.83 21.22 -4.34
C VAL A 156 11.17 21.47 -3.62
N GLU A 157 11.19 22.37 -2.65
CA GLU A 157 12.38 22.74 -1.88
C GLU A 157 12.92 21.56 -1.04
N LEU A 158 12.02 20.71 -0.50
CA LEU A 158 12.43 19.48 0.20
C LEU A 158 13.02 18.47 -0.78
N LEU A 159 12.42 18.33 -1.95
CA LEU A 159 12.90 17.43 -2.97
C LEU A 159 14.27 17.88 -3.52
N ASP A 160 14.44 19.17 -3.77
CA ASP A 160 15.71 19.75 -4.21
C ASP A 160 16.84 19.49 -3.20
N ARG A 161 16.56 19.58 -1.89
CA ARG A 161 17.53 19.22 -0.85
C ARG A 161 17.91 17.74 -0.91
N VAL A 162 16.92 16.85 -1.02
CA VAL A 162 17.19 15.39 -1.13
C VAL A 162 18.09 15.09 -2.32
N VAL A 163 17.85 15.74 -3.47
CA VAL A 163 18.68 15.58 -4.66
C VAL A 163 20.07 16.20 -4.47
N ALA A 164 20.16 17.37 -3.85
CA ALA A 164 21.44 18.06 -3.59
C ALA A 164 22.34 17.26 -2.64
N ASP A 165 21.76 16.66 -1.59
CA ASP A 165 22.49 15.94 -0.55
C ASP A 165 22.92 14.52 -0.98
N GLY A 166 22.14 13.85 -1.82
CA GLY A 166 22.36 12.44 -2.14
C GLY A 166 22.42 12.10 -3.63
N GLY A 167 22.26 13.06 -4.52
CA GLY A 167 22.26 12.86 -5.97
C GLY A 167 20.89 12.52 -6.56
N PRO A 168 20.84 12.12 -7.83
CA PRO A 168 19.60 11.93 -8.57
C PRO A 168 18.72 10.83 -7.95
N ILE A 169 17.43 10.97 -8.14
CA ILE A 169 16.40 10.01 -7.71
C ILE A 169 15.73 9.40 -8.94
N ALA A 170 15.35 8.11 -8.83
CA ALA A 170 14.60 7.41 -9.86
C ALA A 170 13.09 7.66 -9.74
N GLY A 171 12.60 7.96 -8.51
CA GLY A 171 11.19 8.21 -8.30
C GLY A 171 10.84 8.82 -6.96
N LEU A 172 9.57 9.20 -6.84
CA LEU A 172 8.95 9.73 -5.64
C LEU A 172 7.58 9.09 -5.46
N VAL A 173 7.31 8.53 -4.29
CA VAL A 173 5.99 7.98 -3.94
C VAL A 173 5.19 9.04 -3.20
N LEU A 174 4.06 9.45 -3.78
CA LEU A 174 3.15 10.46 -3.21
C LEU A 174 1.82 9.82 -2.80
N SER A 175 1.27 10.31 -1.69
CA SER A 175 -0.08 9.98 -1.22
C SER A 175 -0.83 11.27 -0.92
N SER A 176 -1.94 11.51 -1.65
CA SER A 176 -2.81 12.68 -1.43
C SER A 176 -4.27 12.26 -1.65
N PRO A 177 -5.11 12.22 -0.61
CA PRO A 177 -4.81 12.48 0.82
C PRO A 177 -3.74 11.51 1.37
N SER A 178 -2.88 12.03 2.25
CA SER A 178 -1.79 11.24 2.83
C SER A 178 -2.27 10.31 3.94
N ASN A 179 -1.78 9.10 3.98
CA ASN A 179 -1.83 8.21 5.11
C ASN A 179 -0.47 8.31 5.86
N PRO A 180 -0.42 8.72 7.18
CA PRO A 180 -1.56 8.78 8.12
C PRO A 180 -2.13 10.19 8.36
N THR A 181 -1.62 11.25 7.74
CA THR A 181 -1.89 12.62 8.15
C THR A 181 -3.24 13.19 7.65
N GLY A 182 -3.83 12.58 6.62
CA GLY A 182 -5.05 13.07 6.00
C GLY A 182 -4.90 14.40 5.23
N THR A 183 -3.70 14.94 5.15
CA THR A 183 -3.42 16.19 4.44
C THR A 183 -3.31 15.96 2.94
N MET A 184 -3.59 17.00 2.17
CA MET A 184 -3.57 16.96 0.69
C MET A 184 -2.55 17.95 0.14
N LEU A 185 -2.02 17.62 -1.02
CA LEU A 185 -1.24 18.52 -1.88
C LEU A 185 -2.08 19.68 -2.38
#